data_923dfbe2698787088dd5fd5136bc3159
#
_entry.id   923dfbe2698787088dd5fd5136bc3159
#
_cell.length_a   1.000
_cell.length_b   1.000
_cell.length_c   1.000
_cell.angle_alpha   90.00
_cell.angle_beta   90.00
_cell.angle_gamma   90.00
#
_symmetry.space_group_name_H-M   'P 1'
#
loop_
_entity.id
_entity.type
_entity.pdbx_description
1 polymer ?
#
loop_
_entity_poly.entity_id
_entity_poly.type
_entity_poly.pdbx_seq_one_letter_code
_entity_poly.pdbx_strand_id
1 'polypeptide(L)'
;MNKQPSRIGLYLVLIIALVAGYFYLNNQVVSQSNYTQKQLEQALEDNKVVDATIQQNREVPTGSVIVDTTDSGQKKVYVTDVNQAIELLNKYDIDITTQDVPGDNVFLTTLLPVLLTGALVIFLIMMMNRQMAGGGGGGNAKMMNFGKSRARMSSPDDNKKVTFDKVAGLQEEKEDLAEVVDFLKSPQKYTKVGARIPKGVLLVGPPGTGKTLLAKAVAGEAGVPFFSISGSDFVEMFVGVGASRVRDLFEEGKRHAPCIIFIDEIDAVARQRGTGMGGGHDEREQTLNQLLVEMDGFGVNEGIIVMAATNRVDILDPAILRPGRFDRKVAVGRPDVKGREEILRVHAKDKPLGEDVDLAQIARTTAGFTGADLENLLNEAAIEAARKGRGFILQSDIKGAFIKVGIGAEKKSKVISEKEKKITAYHESGHAILFHVLPDMDPVYTISIIPTGMGAAGYTMPLPDNDEMFNTKGKMLQDIMTPLGGRIAEEIIFGDITTGASNDIKRATATARSMVMKYGMSDKLGLICYGDDDDEVFIGRDLAHTRSYSEDVAKSIDEEIRRIISECHDQAKKIILEHEDVLHKCASLLLEKEKVHRDEFEALFTTEDPETENNSI
;
A
#
# COMPACT_ATOMS: atom_id res chain seq x y z
N MET A 1 28.45 33.67 -10.50
CA MET A 1 28.26 32.30 -10.99
C MET A 1 28.42 32.29 -12.51
N ASN A 2 29.67 32.06 -13.01
CA ASN A 2 29.94 31.93 -14.46
C ASN A 2 29.58 30.51 -14.90
N LYS A 3 28.50 30.38 -15.66
CA LYS A 3 28.22 29.14 -16.39
C LYS A 3 29.18 29.04 -17.56
N GLN A 4 30.18 28.15 -17.47
CA GLN A 4 30.95 27.75 -18.64
C GLN A 4 29.96 27.15 -19.68
N PRO A 5 30.01 27.60 -20.97
CA PRO A 5 29.18 27.00 -21.99
C PRO A 5 29.51 25.51 -22.10
N SER A 6 28.50 24.69 -22.13
CA SER A 6 28.65 23.23 -22.22
C SER A 6 29.44 22.89 -23.46
N ARG A 7 30.57 22.21 -23.35
CA ARG A 7 31.42 21.78 -24.47
C ARG A 7 30.64 21.01 -25.55
N ILE A 8 29.49 20.44 -25.17
CA ILE A 8 28.55 19.78 -26.10
C ILE A 8 27.96 20.77 -27.11
N GLY A 9 27.61 22.00 -26.70
CA GLY A 9 27.12 23.06 -27.60
C GLY A 9 28.15 23.45 -28.63
N LEU A 10 29.43 23.49 -28.25
CA LEU A 10 30.54 23.82 -29.20
C LEU A 10 30.69 22.75 -30.30
N TYR A 11 30.61 21.47 -29.95
CA TYR A 11 30.70 20.37 -30.91
C TYR A 11 29.49 20.31 -31.84
N LEU A 12 28.29 20.62 -31.35
CA LEU A 12 27.08 20.68 -32.16
C LEU A 12 27.13 21.81 -33.19
N VAL A 13 27.65 22.95 -32.80
CA VAL A 13 27.90 24.09 -33.74
C VAL A 13 28.93 23.73 -34.79
N LEU A 14 29.99 22.98 -34.45
CA LEU A 14 31.03 22.55 -35.38
C LEU A 14 30.50 21.54 -36.40
N ILE A 15 29.65 20.61 -35.99
CA ILE A 15 28.99 19.65 -36.91
C ILE A 15 28.02 20.36 -37.83
N ILE A 16 27.20 21.30 -37.31
CA ILE A 16 26.29 22.11 -38.16
C ILE A 16 27.07 22.94 -39.17
N ALA A 17 28.21 23.54 -38.78
CA ALA A 17 29.06 24.32 -39.65
C ALA A 17 29.69 23.45 -40.77
N LEU A 18 30.11 22.21 -40.46
CA LEU A 18 30.65 21.26 -41.45
C LEU A 18 29.57 20.81 -42.45
N VAL A 19 28.35 20.49 -41.97
CA VAL A 19 27.22 20.11 -42.82
C VAL A 19 26.78 21.29 -43.68
N ALA A 20 26.68 22.49 -43.12
CA ALA A 20 26.36 23.72 -43.87
C ALA A 20 27.44 24.04 -44.92
N GLY A 21 28.73 23.88 -44.57
CA GLY A 21 29.86 24.04 -45.51
C GLY A 21 29.80 23.04 -46.66
N TYR A 22 29.48 21.79 -46.41
CA TYR A 22 29.28 20.75 -47.44
C TYR A 22 28.13 21.12 -48.39
N PHE A 23 26.98 21.52 -47.87
CA PHE A 23 25.84 21.96 -48.70
C PHE A 23 26.15 23.24 -49.47
N TYR A 24 26.93 24.18 -48.87
CA TYR A 24 27.34 25.41 -49.57
C TYR A 24 28.28 25.12 -50.72
N LEU A 25 29.29 24.26 -50.57
CA LEU A 25 30.21 23.85 -51.62
C LEU A 25 29.51 23.07 -52.74
N ASN A 26 28.57 22.20 -52.38
CA ASN A 26 27.84 21.41 -53.38
C ASN A 26 26.84 22.26 -54.18
N ASN A 27 26.32 23.35 -53.60
CA ASN A 27 25.42 24.28 -54.31
C ASN A 27 26.12 25.30 -55.22
N GLN A 28 27.44 25.53 -55.03
CA GLN A 28 28.17 26.45 -55.95
C GLN A 28 28.42 25.90 -57.33
N VAL A 29 28.22 24.62 -57.62
CA VAL A 29 28.46 23.98 -58.90
C VAL A 29 27.32 24.20 -59.92
N VAL A 30 26.23 24.85 -59.56
CA VAL A 30 25.03 24.99 -60.41
C VAL A 30 24.61 26.46 -60.52
N SER A 31 25.31 27.21 -61.34
CA SER A 31 24.85 28.54 -61.77
C SER A 31 25.21 28.81 -63.27
N GLN A 32 24.86 27.87 -64.12
CA GLN A 32 24.78 28.13 -65.55
C GLN A 32 23.31 28.28 -65.94
N SER A 33 22.96 29.41 -66.65
CA SER A 33 21.61 29.61 -67.13
C SER A 33 21.32 28.61 -68.25
N ASN A 34 20.30 27.74 -68.01
CA ASN A 34 19.93 26.72 -69.02
C ASN A 34 19.15 27.32 -70.18
N TYR A 35 19.53 26.94 -71.42
CA TYR A 35 18.72 27.17 -72.60
C TYR A 35 17.79 25.97 -72.82
N THR A 36 16.63 26.27 -73.42
CA THR A 36 15.77 25.23 -73.98
C THR A 36 16.23 24.90 -75.39
N GLN A 37 15.90 23.70 -75.89
CA GLN A 37 16.27 23.28 -77.22
C GLN A 37 15.78 24.27 -78.33
N LYS A 38 14.56 24.83 -78.15
CA LYS A 38 14.05 25.90 -79.06
C LYS A 38 14.88 27.18 -79.05
N GLN A 39 15.39 27.56 -77.89
CA GLN A 39 16.24 28.74 -77.76
C GLN A 39 17.61 28.51 -78.36
N LEU A 40 18.12 27.27 -78.36
CA LEU A 40 19.33 26.90 -79.09
C LEU A 40 19.13 26.99 -80.59
N GLU A 41 18.03 26.42 -81.12
CA GLU A 41 17.70 26.49 -82.53
C GLU A 41 17.58 27.95 -83.03
N GLN A 42 16.91 28.78 -82.23
CA GLN A 42 16.74 30.20 -82.55
C GLN A 42 18.09 30.98 -82.51
N ALA A 43 18.97 30.65 -81.53
CA ALA A 43 20.29 31.24 -81.40
C ALA A 43 21.22 30.82 -82.58
N LEU A 44 21.03 29.60 -83.10
CA LEU A 44 21.72 29.11 -84.29
C LEU A 44 21.23 29.82 -85.60
N GLU A 45 19.90 30.00 -85.74
CA GLU A 45 19.31 30.75 -86.88
C GLU A 45 19.74 32.21 -86.88
N ASP A 46 19.90 32.83 -85.70
CA ASP A 46 20.36 34.22 -85.57
C ASP A 46 21.88 34.39 -85.69
N ASN A 47 22.65 33.34 -85.97
CA ASN A 47 24.12 33.31 -86.02
C ASN A 47 24.80 33.85 -84.76
N LYS A 48 24.22 33.60 -83.59
CA LYS A 48 24.73 34.09 -82.32
C LYS A 48 25.62 33.08 -81.56
N VAL A 49 25.71 31.84 -82.02
CA VAL A 49 26.53 30.78 -81.43
C VAL A 49 27.91 30.80 -82.09
N VAL A 50 28.97 30.90 -81.29
CA VAL A 50 30.34 30.98 -81.74
C VAL A 50 31.05 29.63 -81.65
N ASP A 51 30.82 28.89 -80.62
CA ASP A 51 31.45 27.59 -80.34
C ASP A 51 30.49 26.71 -79.56
N ALA A 52 30.60 25.40 -79.69
CA ALA A 52 29.79 24.43 -78.95
C ALA A 52 30.64 23.30 -78.37
N THR A 53 30.49 23.07 -77.06
CA THR A 53 31.13 21.96 -76.40
C THR A 53 30.07 20.91 -76.01
N ILE A 54 30.28 19.68 -76.44
CA ILE A 54 29.39 18.56 -76.22
C ILE A 54 29.93 17.73 -75.06
N GLN A 55 29.07 17.50 -74.02
CA GLN A 55 29.36 16.65 -72.94
C GLN A 55 28.33 15.50 -72.84
N GLN A 56 28.77 14.31 -73.18
CA GLN A 56 27.93 13.12 -73.17
C GLN A 56 27.69 12.61 -71.75
N ASN A 57 26.50 12.18 -71.48
CA ASN A 57 26.20 11.51 -70.18
C ASN A 57 26.61 10.02 -70.20
N ARG A 58 26.69 9.37 -69.06
CA ARG A 58 26.93 7.91 -69.00
C ARG A 58 25.81 7.11 -69.65
N GLU A 59 24.59 7.63 -69.60
CA GLU A 59 23.42 7.01 -70.23
C GLU A 59 23.25 7.55 -71.61
N VAL A 60 23.89 6.89 -72.58
CA VAL A 60 23.84 7.17 -74.01
C VAL A 60 22.43 6.90 -74.54
N PRO A 61 21.81 7.76 -75.39
CA PRO A 61 22.43 8.86 -76.16
C PRO A 61 22.28 10.27 -75.54
N THR A 62 21.91 10.36 -74.23
CA THR A 62 21.67 11.65 -73.60
C THR A 62 22.96 12.44 -73.31
N GLY A 63 22.85 13.75 -73.24
CA GLY A 63 23.99 14.63 -72.96
C GLY A 63 23.60 16.08 -72.74
N SER A 64 24.59 16.93 -72.66
CA SER A 64 24.40 18.38 -72.65
C SER A 64 25.34 19.06 -73.68
N VAL A 65 24.85 20.10 -74.32
CA VAL A 65 25.59 20.97 -75.17
C VAL A 65 25.78 22.30 -74.48
N ILE A 66 27.01 22.70 -74.29
CA ILE A 66 27.38 24.03 -73.82
C ILE A 66 27.70 24.88 -74.99
N VAL A 67 26.93 25.91 -75.24
CA VAL A 67 27.15 26.85 -76.36
C VAL A 67 27.64 28.19 -75.84
N ASP A 68 28.64 28.74 -76.55
CA ASP A 68 29.13 30.06 -76.24
C ASP A 68 28.46 31.07 -77.21
N THR A 69 27.75 32.04 -76.66
CA THR A 69 26.95 32.99 -77.40
C THR A 69 27.55 34.39 -77.30
N THR A 70 27.53 35.14 -78.47
CA THR A 70 28.04 36.51 -78.53
C THR A 70 27.38 37.50 -77.56
N ASP A 71 26.12 37.29 -77.18
CA ASP A 71 25.33 38.24 -76.39
C ASP A 71 25.25 37.91 -74.89
N SER A 72 25.42 36.66 -74.46
CA SER A 72 25.08 36.25 -73.12
C SER A 72 26.01 35.18 -72.50
N GLY A 73 27.19 34.92 -73.08
CA GLY A 73 28.17 33.96 -72.55
C GLY A 73 27.73 32.51 -72.68
N GLN A 74 28.31 31.64 -71.85
CA GLN A 74 28.06 30.19 -71.92
C GLN A 74 26.65 29.81 -71.42
N LYS A 75 25.94 29.04 -72.27
CA LYS A 75 24.61 28.49 -71.99
C LYS A 75 24.63 26.97 -72.13
N LYS A 76 23.99 26.27 -71.21
CA LYS A 76 23.90 24.81 -71.17
C LYS A 76 22.52 24.34 -71.62
N VAL A 77 22.47 23.44 -72.57
CA VAL A 77 21.27 22.82 -73.13
C VAL A 77 21.34 21.31 -72.86
N TYR A 78 20.35 20.74 -72.22
CA TYR A 78 20.27 19.29 -72.11
C TYR A 78 19.57 18.69 -73.31
N VAL A 79 20.19 17.68 -73.90
CA VAL A 79 19.70 17.03 -75.13
C VAL A 79 19.42 15.55 -74.82
N THR A 80 18.33 15.05 -75.39
CA THR A 80 17.94 13.66 -75.29
C THR A 80 18.72 12.73 -76.21
N ASP A 81 19.26 13.27 -77.32
CA ASP A 81 20.15 12.56 -78.23
C ASP A 81 21.28 13.50 -78.69
N VAL A 82 22.48 13.17 -78.21
CA VAL A 82 23.68 13.93 -78.55
C VAL A 82 23.98 13.91 -80.07
N ASN A 83 23.67 12.79 -80.76
CA ASN A 83 23.93 12.69 -82.24
C ASN A 83 23.06 13.67 -83.00
N GLN A 84 21.78 13.83 -82.67
CA GLN A 84 20.91 14.82 -83.29
C GLN A 84 21.39 16.25 -83.02
N ALA A 85 21.93 16.52 -81.86
CA ALA A 85 22.49 17.82 -81.54
C ALA A 85 23.76 18.10 -82.36
N ILE A 86 24.62 17.09 -82.62
CA ILE A 86 25.79 17.17 -83.46
C ILE A 86 25.37 17.47 -84.91
N GLU A 87 24.37 16.76 -85.44
CA GLU A 87 23.86 17.01 -86.79
C GLU A 87 23.31 18.43 -86.96
N LEU A 88 22.60 18.92 -85.92
CA LEU A 88 22.05 20.27 -85.90
C LEU A 88 23.17 21.33 -85.93
N LEU A 89 24.19 21.17 -85.07
CA LEU A 89 25.32 22.11 -84.99
C LEU A 89 26.16 22.10 -86.28
N ASN A 90 26.43 20.94 -86.87
CA ASN A 90 27.14 20.81 -88.16
C ASN A 90 26.39 21.47 -89.29
N LYS A 91 25.05 21.48 -89.28
CA LYS A 91 24.24 22.14 -90.30
C LYS A 91 24.45 23.66 -90.35
N TYR A 92 24.85 24.27 -89.23
CA TYR A 92 25.12 25.69 -89.09
C TYR A 92 26.62 26.04 -89.04
N ASP A 93 27.51 25.07 -89.40
CA ASP A 93 28.96 25.20 -89.48
C ASP A 93 29.65 25.72 -88.23
N ILE A 94 29.16 25.18 -87.03
CA ILE A 94 29.70 25.52 -85.72
C ILE A 94 30.80 24.54 -85.37
N ASP A 95 31.94 25.03 -84.86
CA ASP A 95 33.03 24.20 -84.33
C ASP A 95 32.60 23.46 -83.10
N ILE A 96 32.75 22.11 -83.08
CA ILE A 96 32.31 21.26 -82.01
C ILE A 96 33.53 20.68 -81.33
N THR A 97 33.64 20.98 -80.03
CA THR A 97 34.57 20.31 -79.11
C THR A 97 33.83 19.27 -78.23
N THR A 98 34.43 18.09 -78.06
CA THR A 98 33.86 17.06 -77.13
C THR A 98 34.64 17.00 -75.85
N GLN A 99 33.91 17.04 -74.72
CA GLN A 99 34.50 16.82 -73.41
C GLN A 99 34.27 15.38 -72.93
N ASP A 100 35.23 14.91 -72.17
CA ASP A 100 35.17 13.57 -71.55
C ASP A 100 33.97 13.41 -70.61
N VAL A 101 33.46 12.19 -70.44
CA VAL A 101 32.35 11.91 -69.56
C VAL A 101 32.75 12.23 -68.11
N PRO A 102 31.95 13.02 -67.36
CA PRO A 102 32.31 13.36 -65.97
C PRO A 102 32.51 12.11 -65.13
N GLY A 103 33.74 11.87 -64.70
CA GLY A 103 34.05 10.80 -63.73
C GLY A 103 33.49 11.14 -62.34
N ASP A 104 32.75 10.20 -61.71
CA ASP A 104 32.38 10.37 -60.30
C ASP A 104 33.63 10.43 -59.46
N ASN A 105 33.73 11.46 -58.66
CA ASN A 105 34.81 11.57 -57.72
C ASN A 105 34.49 10.63 -56.53
N VAL A 106 34.87 9.32 -56.69
CA VAL A 106 34.60 8.23 -55.72
C VAL A 106 35.00 8.62 -54.31
N PHE A 107 35.98 9.50 -54.20
CA PHE A 107 36.38 10.04 -52.89
C PHE A 107 35.28 10.91 -52.27
N LEU A 108 34.65 11.80 -53.01
CA LEU A 108 33.62 12.71 -52.51
C LEU A 108 32.25 12.06 -52.38
N THR A 109 31.90 11.12 -53.27
CA THR A 109 30.55 10.52 -53.30
C THR A 109 30.43 9.30 -52.42
N THR A 110 31.51 8.53 -52.22
CA THR A 110 31.46 7.26 -51.49
C THR A 110 32.37 7.24 -50.26
N LEU A 111 33.64 7.62 -50.40
CA LEU A 111 34.60 7.49 -49.29
C LEU A 111 34.41 8.52 -48.18
N LEU A 112 34.12 9.76 -48.54
CA LEU A 112 33.92 10.86 -47.58
C LEU A 112 32.68 10.65 -46.69
N PRO A 113 31.48 10.26 -47.16
CA PRO A 113 30.34 9.92 -46.34
C PRO A 113 30.61 8.72 -45.40
N VAL A 114 31.31 7.69 -45.87
CA VAL A 114 31.67 6.51 -45.04
C VAL A 114 32.64 6.90 -43.92
N LEU A 115 33.65 7.74 -44.24
CA LEU A 115 34.57 8.25 -43.22
C LEU A 115 33.87 9.14 -42.18
N LEU A 116 32.94 10.01 -42.62
CA LEU A 116 32.15 10.86 -41.72
C LEU A 116 31.21 10.05 -40.82
N THR A 117 30.54 9.06 -41.37
CA THR A 117 29.67 8.17 -40.57
C THR A 117 30.49 7.31 -39.62
N GLY A 118 31.65 6.78 -40.05
CA GLY A 118 32.58 6.07 -39.17
C GLY A 118 33.13 6.93 -38.05
N ALA A 119 33.52 8.16 -38.35
CA ALA A 119 33.97 9.12 -37.33
C ALA A 119 32.84 9.51 -36.36
N LEU A 120 31.61 9.66 -36.85
CA LEU A 120 30.44 9.92 -36.01
C LEU A 120 30.15 8.74 -35.06
N VAL A 121 30.21 7.51 -35.53
CA VAL A 121 30.03 6.29 -34.72
C VAL A 121 31.13 6.18 -33.67
N ILE A 122 32.41 6.39 -34.05
CA ILE A 122 33.53 6.38 -33.08
C ILE A 122 33.36 7.50 -32.07
N PHE A 123 32.93 8.70 -32.49
CA PHE A 123 32.65 9.82 -31.59
C PHE A 123 31.50 9.49 -30.59
N LEU A 124 30.42 8.87 -31.09
CA LEU A 124 29.30 8.43 -30.22
C LEU A 124 29.74 7.34 -29.23
N ILE A 125 30.57 6.39 -29.64
CA ILE A 125 31.15 5.36 -28.79
C ILE A 125 32.10 6.00 -27.72
N MET A 126 32.96 6.95 -28.16
CA MET A 126 33.82 7.70 -27.23
C MET A 126 32.99 8.57 -26.24
N MET A 127 31.92 9.19 -26.71
CA MET A 127 31.01 9.98 -25.86
C MET A 127 30.28 9.08 -24.84
N MET A 128 29.79 7.90 -25.29
CA MET A 128 29.21 6.88 -24.43
C MET A 128 30.23 6.34 -23.41
N ASN A 129 31.45 6.03 -23.82
CA ASN A 129 32.52 5.62 -22.92
C ASN A 129 32.98 6.76 -21.98
N ARG A 130 32.96 8.02 -22.40
CA ARG A 130 33.24 9.18 -21.52
C ARG A 130 32.12 9.46 -20.54
N GLN A 131 30.85 9.23 -20.89
CA GLN A 131 29.73 9.23 -19.93
C GLN A 131 29.85 8.08 -18.94
N MET A 132 30.36 6.93 -19.35
CA MET A 132 30.67 5.81 -18.45
C MET A 132 31.91 6.04 -17.59
N ALA A 133 32.93 6.72 -18.08
CA ALA A 133 34.22 6.93 -17.37
C ALA A 133 34.34 8.29 -16.64
N GLY A 134 33.53 9.28 -16.98
CA GLY A 134 33.63 10.65 -16.45
C GLY A 134 32.52 11.08 -15.49
N GLY A 135 31.52 10.24 -15.28
CA GLY A 135 30.49 10.39 -14.24
C GLY A 135 30.81 9.45 -13.10
N GLY A 136 31.53 9.93 -12.09
CA GLY A 136 31.81 9.14 -10.90
C GLY A 136 30.58 8.46 -10.37
N GLY A 137 30.59 7.12 -10.26
CA GLY A 137 29.88 6.31 -9.27
C GLY A 137 28.35 6.23 -9.29
N GLY A 138 27.59 6.87 -10.20
CA GLY A 138 26.14 6.95 -10.02
C GLY A 138 25.28 5.96 -10.80
N GLY A 139 25.70 5.49 -11.97
CA GLY A 139 24.89 4.64 -12.83
C GLY A 139 25.12 3.15 -12.60
N ASN A 140 26.38 2.70 -12.60
CA ASN A 140 26.70 1.30 -12.28
C ASN A 140 26.53 0.99 -10.78
N ALA A 141 26.76 1.96 -9.90
CA ALA A 141 26.48 1.79 -8.46
C ALA A 141 24.96 1.67 -8.19
N LYS A 142 24.09 2.33 -8.96
CA LYS A 142 22.65 2.11 -8.87
C LYS A 142 22.24 0.73 -9.40
N MET A 143 22.82 0.22 -10.46
CA MET A 143 22.58 -1.14 -10.96
C MET A 143 23.16 -2.22 -10.03
N MET A 144 24.34 -2.02 -9.45
CA MET A 144 24.92 -2.92 -8.45
C MET A 144 24.22 -2.86 -7.09
N ASN A 145 23.48 -1.80 -6.77
CA ASN A 145 22.71 -1.66 -5.53
C ASN A 145 21.29 -2.24 -5.60
N PHE A 146 20.80 -2.70 -6.76
CA PHE A 146 19.44 -3.27 -6.88
C PHE A 146 19.24 -4.53 -6.04
N GLY A 147 20.28 -5.31 -5.80
CA GLY A 147 20.25 -6.53 -5.00
C GLY A 147 20.64 -6.32 -3.53
N LYS A 148 21.01 -5.10 -3.11
CA LYS A 148 21.38 -4.86 -1.72
C LYS A 148 20.16 -4.75 -0.81
N SER A 149 20.31 -5.27 0.40
CA SER A 149 19.31 -5.17 1.45
C SER A 149 19.00 -3.70 1.77
N ARG A 150 17.71 -3.39 1.94
CA ARG A 150 17.22 -2.09 2.43
C ARG A 150 17.08 -2.09 3.96
N ALA A 151 17.62 -3.07 4.66
CA ALA A 151 17.51 -3.19 6.09
C ALA A 151 18.08 -1.95 6.80
N ARG A 152 17.34 -1.47 7.79
CA ARG A 152 17.78 -0.39 8.67
C ARG A 152 18.53 -1.00 9.83
N MET A 153 19.80 -0.68 9.96
CA MET A 153 20.60 -1.06 11.12
C MET A 153 20.41 -0.01 12.22
N SER A 154 20.05 -0.47 13.42
CA SER A 154 20.10 0.32 14.65
C SER A 154 21.24 -0.20 15.51
N SER A 155 22.16 0.68 15.87
CA SER A 155 23.33 0.34 16.70
C SER A 155 22.96 0.37 18.18
N PRO A 156 23.62 -0.45 19.04
CA PRO A 156 23.44 -0.39 20.49
C PRO A 156 23.81 0.96 21.12
N ASP A 157 24.63 1.76 20.44
CA ASP A 157 25.11 3.07 20.90
C ASP A 157 24.17 4.24 20.59
N ASP A 158 23.06 4.00 19.89
CA ASP A 158 22.06 5.03 19.63
C ASP A 158 21.42 5.54 20.92
N ASN A 159 21.43 6.86 21.14
CA ASN A 159 20.84 7.55 22.30
C ASN A 159 19.31 7.30 22.49
N LYS A 160 18.68 6.51 21.62
CA LYS A 160 17.25 6.13 21.65
C LYS A 160 17.05 4.63 21.88
N LYS A 161 17.90 4.01 22.67
CA LYS A 161 17.79 2.60 23.01
C LYS A 161 16.40 2.27 23.57
N VAL A 162 15.73 1.27 22.97
CA VAL A 162 14.45 0.74 23.45
C VAL A 162 14.75 -0.52 24.26
N THR A 163 14.40 -0.52 25.52
CA THR A 163 14.53 -1.66 26.45
C THR A 163 13.16 -2.14 26.91
N PHE A 164 13.09 -3.21 27.68
CA PHE A 164 11.83 -3.74 28.22
C PHE A 164 11.07 -2.73 29.10
N ASP A 165 11.77 -1.76 29.69
CA ASP A 165 11.12 -0.69 30.47
C ASP A 165 10.24 0.24 29.63
N LYS A 166 10.46 0.29 28.30
CA LYS A 166 9.65 1.06 27.36
C LYS A 166 8.50 0.27 26.77
N VAL A 167 8.45 -1.03 27.02
CA VAL A 167 7.35 -1.92 26.61
C VAL A 167 6.46 -2.12 27.83
N ALA A 168 5.29 -1.52 27.82
CA ALA A 168 4.29 -1.69 28.88
C ALA A 168 3.43 -2.92 28.61
N GLY A 169 2.98 -3.58 29.66
CA GLY A 169 2.29 -4.87 29.56
C GLY A 169 3.20 -5.97 29.02
N LEU A 170 2.62 -7.04 28.47
CA LEU A 170 3.30 -8.16 27.83
C LEU A 170 4.32 -8.83 28.77
N GLN A 171 3.93 -9.09 30.02
CA GLN A 171 4.86 -9.66 31.02
C GLN A 171 5.31 -11.05 30.63
N GLU A 172 4.36 -11.91 30.25
CA GLU A 172 4.61 -13.30 29.85
C GLU A 172 5.47 -13.36 28.59
N GLU A 173 5.20 -12.50 27.61
CA GLU A 173 5.99 -12.43 26.38
C GLU A 173 7.41 -11.93 26.62
N LYS A 174 7.59 -11.00 27.57
CA LYS A 174 8.93 -10.55 28.00
C LYS A 174 9.70 -11.66 28.72
N GLU A 175 9.04 -12.44 29.58
CA GLU A 175 9.64 -13.60 30.26
C GLU A 175 10.06 -14.66 29.25
N ASP A 176 9.21 -14.99 28.27
CA ASP A 176 9.51 -15.90 27.18
C ASP A 176 10.73 -15.46 26.35
N LEU A 177 10.86 -14.14 26.14
CA LEU A 177 11.96 -13.58 25.37
C LEU A 177 13.21 -13.28 26.22
N ALA A 178 13.12 -13.32 27.55
CA ALA A 178 14.27 -13.10 28.43
C ALA A 178 15.37 -14.17 28.22
N GLU A 179 14.97 -15.41 27.89
CA GLU A 179 15.94 -16.46 27.52
C GLU A 179 16.74 -16.10 26.27
N VAL A 180 16.09 -15.49 25.27
CA VAL A 180 16.73 -15.01 24.04
C VAL A 180 17.73 -13.90 24.35
N VAL A 181 17.37 -12.98 25.24
CA VAL A 181 18.25 -11.90 25.73
C VAL A 181 19.45 -12.47 26.47
N ASP A 182 19.24 -13.41 27.42
CA ASP A 182 20.33 -14.02 28.22
C ASP A 182 21.31 -14.77 27.31
N PHE A 183 20.79 -15.47 26.29
CA PHE A 183 21.64 -16.13 25.29
C PHE A 183 22.49 -15.14 24.52
N LEU A 184 21.90 -14.08 23.97
CA LEU A 184 22.65 -13.08 23.21
C LEU A 184 23.72 -12.39 24.04
N LYS A 185 23.45 -12.21 25.36
CA LYS A 185 24.44 -11.68 26.34
C LYS A 185 25.51 -12.69 26.68
N SER A 186 25.18 -13.99 26.81
CA SER A 186 26.07 -15.03 27.34
C SER A 186 25.94 -16.38 26.63
N PRO A 187 26.26 -16.49 25.31
CA PRO A 187 26.07 -17.72 24.52
C PRO A 187 26.78 -18.93 25.11
N GLN A 188 27.94 -18.73 25.73
CA GLN A 188 28.79 -19.82 26.28
C GLN A 188 28.10 -20.59 27.42
N LYS A 189 27.21 -19.98 28.18
CA LYS A 189 26.44 -20.61 29.26
C LYS A 189 25.57 -21.73 28.73
N TYR A 190 24.94 -21.53 27.59
CA TYR A 190 24.03 -22.49 26.95
C TYR A 190 24.79 -23.59 26.17
N THR A 191 25.84 -23.23 25.46
CA THR A 191 26.65 -24.17 24.69
C THR A 191 27.34 -25.18 25.58
N LYS A 192 27.80 -24.81 26.79
CA LYS A 192 28.46 -25.73 27.75
C LYS A 192 27.55 -26.85 28.24
N VAL A 193 26.25 -26.63 28.33
CA VAL A 193 25.27 -27.65 28.75
C VAL A 193 24.62 -28.37 27.55
N GLY A 194 25.04 -28.04 26.32
CA GLY A 194 24.51 -28.67 25.10
C GLY A 194 23.11 -28.15 24.69
N ALA A 195 22.67 -27.04 25.27
CA ALA A 195 21.37 -26.45 24.93
C ALA A 195 21.39 -25.87 23.50
N ARG A 196 20.30 -26.10 22.78
CA ARG A 196 20.05 -25.50 21.47
C ARG A 196 19.11 -24.33 21.63
N ILE A 197 19.50 -23.16 21.11
CA ILE A 197 18.67 -21.97 21.16
C ILE A 197 17.87 -21.84 19.88
N PRO A 198 16.64 -21.32 19.96
CA PRO A 198 15.83 -21.11 18.78
C PRO A 198 16.56 -20.19 17.79
N LYS A 199 16.68 -20.63 16.55
CA LYS A 199 17.23 -19.79 15.46
C LYS A 199 16.28 -18.67 15.09
N GLY A 200 14.98 -18.90 15.23
CA GLY A 200 13.95 -17.96 14.89
C GLY A 200 12.82 -17.88 15.88
N VAL A 201 12.32 -16.67 16.08
CA VAL A 201 11.16 -16.35 16.92
C VAL A 201 10.11 -15.66 16.05
N LEU A 202 8.90 -16.22 16.01
CA LEU A 202 7.77 -15.64 15.32
C LEU A 202 6.83 -14.94 16.30
N LEU A 203 6.67 -13.63 16.17
CA LEU A 203 5.71 -12.82 16.92
C LEU A 203 4.38 -12.79 16.15
N VAL A 204 3.32 -13.29 16.76
CA VAL A 204 2.00 -13.43 16.14
C VAL A 204 0.97 -12.62 16.94
N GLY A 205 0.09 -11.89 16.26
CA GLY A 205 -1.01 -11.19 16.93
C GLY A 205 -1.60 -10.06 16.11
N PRO A 206 -2.69 -9.44 16.60
CA PRO A 206 -3.35 -8.34 15.91
C PRO A 206 -2.42 -7.16 15.61
N PRO A 207 -2.73 -6.32 14.61
CA PRO A 207 -1.97 -5.10 14.36
C PRO A 207 -2.05 -4.16 15.58
N GLY A 208 -1.00 -3.36 15.78
CA GLY A 208 -0.96 -2.37 16.88
C GLY A 208 -0.66 -2.90 18.27
N THR A 209 -0.42 -4.22 18.45
CA THR A 209 -0.13 -4.83 19.76
C THR A 209 1.33 -4.67 20.22
N GLY A 210 2.21 -4.07 19.42
CA GLY A 210 3.58 -3.76 19.83
C GLY A 210 4.63 -4.79 19.41
N LYS A 211 4.34 -5.73 18.50
CA LYS A 211 5.29 -6.76 18.01
C LYS A 211 6.65 -6.20 17.61
N THR A 212 6.67 -5.19 16.76
CA THR A 212 7.89 -4.50 16.30
C THR A 212 8.63 -3.79 17.44
N LEU A 213 7.88 -3.22 18.40
CA LEU A 213 8.45 -2.57 19.58
C LEU A 213 9.10 -3.60 20.50
N LEU A 214 8.46 -4.74 20.72
CA LEU A 214 8.97 -5.86 21.52
C LEU A 214 10.27 -6.43 20.92
N ALA A 215 10.32 -6.65 19.60
CA ALA A 215 11.54 -7.11 18.93
C ALA A 215 12.70 -6.13 19.10
N LYS A 216 12.44 -4.82 18.98
CA LYS A 216 13.45 -3.77 19.27
C LYS A 216 13.90 -3.77 20.71
N ALA A 217 12.98 -4.01 21.66
CA ALA A 217 13.30 -4.07 23.07
C ALA A 217 14.19 -5.26 23.41
N VAL A 218 13.97 -6.42 22.81
CA VAL A 218 14.84 -7.61 22.94
C VAL A 218 16.27 -7.27 22.51
N ALA A 219 16.45 -6.65 21.35
CA ALA A 219 17.78 -6.25 20.87
C ALA A 219 18.43 -5.19 21.76
N GLY A 220 17.63 -4.20 22.19
CA GLY A 220 18.08 -3.18 23.12
C GLY A 220 18.47 -3.76 24.47
N GLU A 221 17.69 -4.66 25.02
CA GLU A 221 18.00 -5.33 26.30
C GLU A 221 19.24 -6.21 26.18
N ALA A 222 19.39 -6.95 25.06
CA ALA A 222 20.58 -7.75 24.79
C ALA A 222 21.83 -6.91 24.48
N GLY A 223 21.68 -5.66 24.07
CA GLY A 223 22.79 -4.79 23.68
C GLY A 223 23.45 -5.20 22.36
N VAL A 224 22.66 -5.74 21.42
CA VAL A 224 23.13 -6.23 20.12
C VAL A 224 22.57 -5.38 18.96
N PRO A 225 23.24 -5.35 17.80
CA PRO A 225 22.73 -4.70 16.59
C PRO A 225 21.37 -5.27 16.17
N PHE A 226 20.50 -4.38 15.66
CA PHE A 226 19.15 -4.71 15.20
C PHE A 226 18.98 -4.34 13.74
N PHE A 227 18.82 -5.34 12.87
CA PHE A 227 18.52 -5.15 11.45
C PHE A 227 17.03 -5.30 11.22
N SER A 228 16.36 -4.26 10.74
CA SER A 228 14.92 -4.27 10.50
C SER A 228 14.62 -4.07 9.03
N ILE A 229 13.76 -4.95 8.50
CA ILE A 229 13.25 -4.91 7.12
C ILE A 229 11.78 -5.29 7.12
N SER A 230 10.98 -4.75 6.17
CA SER A 230 9.63 -5.25 5.91
C SER A 230 9.66 -6.42 4.93
N GLY A 231 8.81 -7.44 5.12
CA GLY A 231 8.61 -8.52 4.16
C GLY A 231 8.26 -8.00 2.76
N SER A 232 7.54 -6.89 2.68
CA SER A 232 7.22 -6.23 1.40
C SER A 232 8.46 -5.70 0.65
N ASP A 233 9.54 -5.37 1.34
CA ASP A 233 10.80 -4.91 0.71
C ASP A 233 11.52 -6.01 -0.09
N PHE A 234 11.16 -7.27 0.12
CA PHE A 234 11.68 -8.40 -0.66
C PHE A 234 10.88 -8.67 -1.93
N VAL A 235 9.65 -8.15 -2.03
CA VAL A 235 8.78 -8.37 -3.18
C VAL A 235 9.08 -7.32 -4.24
N GLU A 236 9.61 -7.76 -5.38
CA GLU A 236 9.93 -6.89 -6.53
C GLU A 236 9.38 -7.50 -7.82
N MET A 237 9.33 -6.70 -8.90
CA MET A 237 8.84 -7.20 -10.19
C MET A 237 9.87 -8.04 -10.95
N PHE A 238 11.15 -7.99 -10.55
CA PHE A 238 12.24 -8.70 -11.21
C PHE A 238 12.63 -9.96 -10.46
N VAL A 239 12.55 -11.08 -11.14
CA VAL A 239 12.89 -12.41 -10.58
C VAL A 239 14.32 -12.44 -10.05
N GLY A 240 14.51 -12.93 -8.83
CA GLY A 240 15.78 -13.10 -8.16
C GLY A 240 16.30 -11.90 -7.37
N VAL A 241 15.68 -10.73 -7.45
CA VAL A 241 16.09 -9.54 -6.66
C VAL A 241 15.77 -9.74 -5.19
N GLY A 242 14.60 -10.26 -4.85
CA GLY A 242 14.21 -10.59 -3.48
C GLY A 242 15.16 -11.59 -2.84
N ALA A 243 15.47 -12.67 -3.53
CA ALA A 243 16.44 -13.67 -3.07
C ALA A 243 17.85 -13.09 -2.87
N SER A 244 18.28 -12.15 -3.71
CA SER A 244 19.55 -11.44 -3.54
C SER A 244 19.57 -10.56 -2.29
N ARG A 245 18.47 -9.85 -1.99
CA ARG A 245 18.33 -9.04 -0.78
C ARG A 245 18.33 -9.88 0.49
N VAL A 246 17.71 -11.06 0.45
CA VAL A 246 17.75 -12.00 1.58
C VAL A 246 19.18 -12.40 1.86
N ARG A 247 19.95 -12.81 0.84
CA ARG A 247 21.38 -13.19 1.01
C ARG A 247 22.20 -12.03 1.60
N ASP A 248 22.07 -10.83 1.05
CA ASP A 248 22.80 -9.65 1.51
C ASP A 248 22.46 -9.32 2.97
N LEU A 249 21.18 -9.42 3.37
CA LEU A 249 20.74 -9.21 4.75
C LEU A 249 21.39 -10.20 5.71
N PHE A 250 21.41 -11.50 5.37
CA PHE A 250 22.02 -12.52 6.21
C PHE A 250 23.54 -12.42 6.25
N GLU A 251 24.20 -12.03 5.15
CA GLU A 251 25.63 -11.72 5.13
C GLU A 251 25.99 -10.55 6.05
N GLU A 252 25.20 -9.47 6.02
CA GLU A 252 25.36 -8.35 6.93
C GLU A 252 25.15 -8.77 8.40
N GLY A 253 24.13 -9.60 8.68
CA GLY A 253 23.91 -10.18 10.00
C GLY A 253 25.13 -10.97 10.48
N LYS A 254 25.70 -11.83 9.62
CA LYS A 254 26.90 -12.63 9.94
C LYS A 254 28.13 -11.76 10.26
N ARG A 255 28.28 -10.64 9.58
CA ARG A 255 29.39 -9.68 9.85
C ARG A 255 29.26 -8.99 11.19
N HIS A 256 28.04 -8.84 11.70
CA HIS A 256 27.74 -8.10 12.92
C HIS A 256 27.24 -8.99 14.08
N ALA A 257 27.50 -10.28 14.01
CA ALA A 257 27.12 -11.20 15.08
C ALA A 257 27.90 -10.90 16.40
N PRO A 258 27.21 -10.95 17.56
CA PRO A 258 25.81 -11.29 17.77
C PRO A 258 24.84 -10.17 17.38
N CYS A 259 23.73 -10.53 16.70
CA CYS A 259 22.74 -9.57 16.23
C CYS A 259 21.32 -10.18 16.14
N ILE A 260 20.32 -9.31 16.00
CA ILE A 260 18.95 -9.70 15.67
C ILE A 260 18.61 -9.20 14.27
N ILE A 261 18.09 -10.10 13.43
CA ILE A 261 17.49 -9.80 12.14
C ILE A 261 15.96 -9.81 12.34
N PHE A 262 15.29 -8.69 12.11
CA PHE A 262 13.85 -8.57 12.26
C PHE A 262 13.17 -8.37 10.90
N ILE A 263 12.20 -9.24 10.60
CA ILE A 263 11.39 -9.17 9.38
C ILE A 263 9.94 -8.89 9.80
N ASP A 264 9.49 -7.67 9.54
CA ASP A 264 8.10 -7.30 9.77
C ASP A 264 7.21 -7.74 8.61
N GLU A 265 5.94 -8.03 8.86
CA GLU A 265 4.99 -8.49 7.84
C GLU A 265 5.53 -9.66 7.00
N ILE A 266 6.05 -10.70 7.67
CA ILE A 266 6.67 -11.85 7.01
C ILE A 266 5.71 -12.57 6.04
N ASP A 267 4.42 -12.46 6.26
CA ASP A 267 3.35 -13.00 5.42
C ASP A 267 3.34 -12.42 4.00
N ALA A 268 3.96 -11.25 3.77
CA ALA A 268 4.15 -10.72 2.41
C ALA A 268 4.99 -11.66 1.52
N VAL A 269 5.93 -12.42 2.12
CA VAL A 269 6.87 -13.30 1.43
C VAL A 269 6.57 -14.79 1.70
N ALA A 270 6.19 -15.11 2.93
CA ALA A 270 6.10 -16.48 3.43
C ALA A 270 4.68 -17.07 3.37
N ARG A 271 3.86 -16.60 2.44
CA ARG A 271 2.50 -17.08 2.26
C ARG A 271 2.47 -18.48 1.63
N GLN A 272 1.48 -19.31 2.00
CA GLN A 272 1.20 -20.62 1.39
C GLN A 272 1.04 -20.52 -0.13
N ARG A 273 1.47 -21.60 -0.82
CA ARG A 273 1.42 -21.71 -2.27
C ARG A 273 -0.04 -21.78 -2.74
N GLY A 274 -0.46 -20.79 -3.53
CA GLY A 274 -1.77 -20.80 -4.19
C GLY A 274 -1.66 -21.48 -5.56
N THR A 275 -2.73 -22.14 -5.99
CA THR A 275 -2.86 -22.75 -7.33
C THR A 275 -3.12 -21.75 -8.45
N GLY A 276 -2.86 -20.46 -8.24
CA GLY A 276 -3.14 -19.38 -9.20
C GLY A 276 -2.10 -19.27 -10.31
N MET A 277 -2.54 -19.24 -11.58
CA MET A 277 -1.72 -18.99 -12.76
C MET A 277 -1.39 -17.50 -12.90
N GLY A 278 -0.23 -17.05 -12.34
CA GLY A 278 0.23 -15.67 -12.55
C GLY A 278 1.71 -15.50 -12.17
N GLY A 279 2.51 -14.89 -13.05
CA GLY A 279 3.97 -14.76 -12.95
C GLY A 279 4.54 -13.97 -11.75
N GLY A 280 3.71 -13.47 -10.84
CA GLY A 280 4.14 -12.85 -9.58
C GLY A 280 4.35 -13.86 -8.44
N HIS A 281 4.02 -15.14 -8.65
CA HIS A 281 4.18 -16.19 -7.65
C HIS A 281 5.63 -16.73 -7.61
N ASP A 282 6.28 -16.84 -8.77
CA ASP A 282 7.62 -17.43 -8.90
C ASP A 282 8.68 -16.63 -8.12
N GLU A 283 8.58 -15.31 -8.09
CA GLU A 283 9.55 -14.45 -7.38
C GLU A 283 9.41 -14.57 -5.86
N ARG A 284 8.16 -14.59 -5.35
CA ARG A 284 7.91 -14.78 -3.91
C ARG A 284 8.37 -16.15 -3.43
N GLU A 285 8.08 -17.22 -4.20
CA GLU A 285 8.53 -18.58 -3.86
C GLU A 285 10.06 -18.67 -3.87
N GLN A 286 10.73 -18.05 -4.84
CA GLN A 286 12.19 -18.02 -4.89
C GLN A 286 12.76 -17.28 -3.68
N THR A 287 12.15 -16.18 -3.28
CA THR A 287 12.55 -15.40 -2.12
C THR A 287 12.32 -16.15 -0.82
N LEU A 288 11.16 -16.81 -0.65
CA LEU A 288 10.87 -17.67 0.49
C LEU A 288 11.89 -18.83 0.56
N ASN A 289 12.11 -19.52 -0.54
CA ASN A 289 13.09 -20.62 -0.58
C ASN A 289 14.50 -20.14 -0.19
N GLN A 290 14.92 -18.95 -0.64
CA GLN A 290 16.19 -18.38 -0.23
C GLN A 290 16.22 -18.06 1.27
N LEU A 291 15.12 -17.50 1.82
CA LEU A 291 15.02 -17.27 3.27
C LEU A 291 15.18 -18.56 4.07
N LEU A 292 14.51 -19.63 3.63
CA LEU A 292 14.62 -20.95 4.26
C LEU A 292 16.06 -21.51 4.18
N VAL A 293 16.72 -21.35 3.02
CA VAL A 293 18.12 -21.78 2.83
C VAL A 293 19.06 -21.01 3.75
N GLU A 294 18.89 -19.68 3.87
CA GLU A 294 19.73 -18.88 4.77
C GLU A 294 19.51 -19.27 6.24
N MET A 295 18.25 -19.47 6.65
CA MET A 295 17.92 -19.92 8.02
C MET A 295 18.48 -21.32 8.34
N ASP A 296 18.43 -22.23 7.37
CA ASP A 296 19.02 -23.56 7.54
C ASP A 296 20.57 -23.51 7.52
N GLY A 297 21.13 -22.53 6.79
CA GLY A 297 22.57 -22.42 6.49
C GLY A 297 23.43 -21.85 7.61
N PHE A 298 22.88 -21.22 8.64
CA PHE A 298 23.68 -20.78 9.79
C PHE A 298 23.64 -21.80 10.94
N GLY A 299 24.79 -21.95 11.62
CA GLY A 299 24.96 -22.90 12.71
C GLY A 299 24.16 -22.50 13.95
N VAL A 300 23.88 -23.47 14.82
CA VAL A 300 23.01 -23.31 16.01
C VAL A 300 23.54 -22.25 17.02
N ASN A 301 24.77 -21.79 16.88
CA ASN A 301 25.39 -20.89 17.88
C ASN A 301 26.19 -19.74 17.27
N GLU A 302 25.84 -19.32 16.05
CA GLU A 302 26.53 -18.20 15.39
C GLU A 302 26.16 -16.80 15.97
N GLY A 303 25.27 -16.78 16.97
CA GLY A 303 24.87 -15.52 17.64
C GLY A 303 23.86 -14.69 16.83
N ILE A 304 23.27 -15.25 15.78
CA ILE A 304 22.24 -14.60 14.99
C ILE A 304 20.87 -15.16 15.38
N ILE A 305 19.93 -14.29 15.72
CA ILE A 305 18.54 -14.68 15.94
C ILE A 305 17.67 -13.94 14.93
N VAL A 306 16.85 -14.69 14.20
CA VAL A 306 15.87 -14.13 13.28
C VAL A 306 14.54 -13.97 14.00
N MET A 307 14.07 -12.76 14.15
CA MET A 307 12.72 -12.50 14.65
C MET A 307 11.82 -12.09 13.47
N ALA A 308 10.60 -12.58 13.43
CA ALA A 308 9.63 -12.15 12.43
C ALA A 308 8.30 -11.77 13.10
N ALA A 309 7.55 -10.89 12.47
CA ALA A 309 6.20 -10.52 12.93
C ALA A 309 5.18 -10.76 11.82
N THR A 310 4.00 -11.25 12.20
CA THR A 310 2.85 -11.37 11.32
C THR A 310 1.55 -11.10 12.08
N ASN A 311 0.57 -10.59 11.36
CA ASN A 311 -0.81 -10.48 11.87
C ASN A 311 -1.63 -11.74 11.55
N ARG A 312 -1.12 -12.61 10.65
CA ARG A 312 -1.84 -13.74 10.07
C ARG A 312 -0.95 -14.98 10.01
N VAL A 313 -0.98 -15.78 11.06
CA VAL A 313 -0.22 -17.05 11.11
C VAL A 313 -0.82 -18.11 10.20
N ASP A 314 -2.13 -18.06 9.98
CA ASP A 314 -2.95 -18.97 9.19
C ASP A 314 -2.52 -19.08 7.72
N ILE A 315 -2.04 -17.98 7.15
CA ILE A 315 -1.60 -17.94 5.75
C ILE A 315 -0.13 -18.29 5.51
N LEU A 316 0.65 -18.51 6.57
CA LEU A 316 2.07 -18.80 6.43
C LEU A 316 2.31 -20.23 5.90
N ASP A 317 3.31 -20.36 5.02
CA ASP A 317 3.77 -21.67 4.55
C ASP A 317 4.28 -22.52 5.74
N PRO A 318 3.77 -23.74 5.95
CA PRO A 318 4.18 -24.60 7.04
C PRO A 318 5.68 -24.88 7.08
N ALA A 319 6.38 -24.76 5.95
CA ALA A 319 7.81 -24.96 5.88
C ALA A 319 8.60 -23.97 6.73
N ILE A 320 8.09 -22.74 6.93
CA ILE A 320 8.76 -21.72 7.73
C ILE A 320 8.67 -22.01 9.24
N LEU A 321 7.65 -22.78 9.64
CA LEU A 321 7.36 -23.13 11.03
C LEU A 321 8.02 -24.46 11.46
N ARG A 322 8.83 -25.08 10.59
CA ARG A 322 9.54 -26.32 10.93
C ARG A 322 10.68 -26.05 11.92
N PRO A 323 10.98 -27.02 12.83
CA PRO A 323 12.12 -26.93 13.74
C PRO A 323 13.42 -26.61 13.00
N GLY A 324 14.23 -25.71 13.57
CA GLY A 324 15.46 -25.19 12.97
C GLY A 324 15.26 -23.90 12.18
N ARG A 325 14.02 -23.39 12.08
CA ARG A 325 13.65 -22.12 11.43
C ARG A 325 12.97 -21.21 12.45
N PHE A 326 11.65 -21.00 12.37
CA PHE A 326 10.91 -20.29 13.43
C PHE A 326 10.42 -21.30 14.48
N ASP A 327 11.34 -21.66 15.35
CA ASP A 327 11.13 -22.70 16.36
C ASP A 327 10.19 -22.27 17.48
N ARG A 328 10.19 -20.98 17.79
CA ARG A 328 9.40 -20.40 18.87
C ARG A 328 8.33 -19.45 18.30
N LYS A 329 7.11 -19.62 18.79
CA LYS A 329 6.00 -18.70 18.49
C LYS A 329 5.62 -17.99 19.78
N VAL A 330 5.58 -16.65 19.75
CA VAL A 330 5.15 -15.81 20.85
C VAL A 330 3.89 -15.08 20.40
N ALA A 331 2.78 -15.34 21.10
CA ALA A 331 1.50 -14.69 20.81
C ALA A 331 1.47 -13.34 21.51
N VAL A 332 1.42 -12.25 20.75
CA VAL A 332 1.31 -10.88 21.26
C VAL A 332 -0.13 -10.43 21.13
N GLY A 333 -0.92 -10.70 22.18
CA GLY A 333 -2.34 -10.43 22.24
C GLY A 333 -2.70 -8.96 22.43
N ARG A 334 -4.01 -8.68 22.51
CA ARG A 334 -4.49 -7.39 23.01
C ARG A 334 -4.21 -7.28 24.51
N PRO A 335 -3.84 -6.09 25.01
CA PRO A 335 -3.54 -5.92 26.42
C PRO A 335 -4.80 -6.06 27.29
N ASP A 336 -4.66 -6.68 28.46
CA ASP A 336 -5.66 -6.70 29.51
C ASP A 336 -5.79 -5.31 30.17
N VAL A 337 -6.67 -5.16 31.14
CA VAL A 337 -6.90 -3.88 31.85
C VAL A 337 -5.61 -3.33 32.46
N LYS A 338 -4.78 -4.18 33.07
CA LYS A 338 -3.50 -3.76 33.67
C LYS A 338 -2.50 -3.32 32.60
N GLY A 339 -2.37 -4.10 31.55
CA GLY A 339 -1.52 -3.77 30.41
C GLY A 339 -1.94 -2.46 29.74
N ARG A 340 -3.25 -2.21 29.58
CA ARG A 340 -3.76 -0.94 29.04
C ARG A 340 -3.41 0.24 29.95
N GLU A 341 -3.53 0.08 31.26
CA GLU A 341 -3.15 1.13 32.22
C GLU A 341 -1.66 1.43 32.16
N GLU A 342 -0.79 0.41 32.10
CA GLU A 342 0.65 0.57 31.96
C GLU A 342 1.02 1.27 30.65
N ILE A 343 0.37 0.88 29.51
CA ILE A 343 0.56 1.50 28.21
C ILE A 343 0.16 2.98 28.25
N LEU A 344 -1.01 3.28 28.81
CA LEU A 344 -1.47 4.66 28.99
C LEU A 344 -0.48 5.48 29.82
N ARG A 345 0.07 4.94 30.90
CA ARG A 345 1.09 5.62 31.72
C ARG A 345 2.37 5.91 30.94
N VAL A 346 2.81 4.98 30.05
CA VAL A 346 3.97 5.20 29.22
C VAL A 346 3.75 6.33 28.23
N HIS A 347 2.60 6.34 27.54
CA HIS A 347 2.27 7.39 26.56
C HIS A 347 1.85 8.72 27.17
N ALA A 348 1.54 8.73 28.47
CA ALA A 348 1.23 9.93 29.24
C ALA A 348 2.47 10.69 29.75
N LYS A 349 3.66 10.06 29.79
CA LYS A 349 4.88 10.65 30.37
C LYS A 349 5.25 12.01 29.77
N ASP A 350 5.03 12.17 28.47
CA ASP A 350 5.39 13.38 27.71
C ASP A 350 4.18 14.31 27.46
N LYS A 351 3.05 14.05 28.12
CA LYS A 351 1.80 14.81 27.95
C LYS A 351 1.37 15.43 29.29
N PRO A 352 1.07 16.74 29.33
CA PRO A 352 0.52 17.36 30.52
C PRO A 352 -0.92 16.93 30.74
N LEU A 353 -1.17 16.10 31.75
CA LEU A 353 -2.50 15.68 32.16
C LEU A 353 -3.06 16.59 33.27
N GLY A 354 -4.36 16.85 33.26
CA GLY A 354 -5.08 17.51 34.34
C GLY A 354 -5.21 16.61 35.58
N GLU A 355 -5.51 17.21 36.73
CA GLU A 355 -5.71 16.48 38.00
C GLU A 355 -6.96 15.58 37.99
N ASP A 356 -7.90 15.83 37.05
CA ASP A 356 -9.14 15.07 36.87
C ASP A 356 -8.96 13.78 36.06
N VAL A 357 -7.76 13.53 35.49
CA VAL A 357 -7.51 12.39 34.60
C VAL A 357 -7.20 11.13 35.40
N ASP A 358 -8.10 10.15 35.30
CA ASP A 358 -7.92 8.79 35.88
C ASP A 358 -7.58 7.78 34.78
N LEU A 359 -6.28 7.44 34.64
CA LEU A 359 -5.81 6.45 33.69
C LEU A 359 -6.32 5.03 33.94
N ALA A 360 -6.59 4.68 35.18
CA ALA A 360 -7.14 3.37 35.52
C ALA A 360 -8.62 3.25 35.06
N GLN A 361 -9.40 4.33 35.18
CA GLN A 361 -10.75 4.38 34.64
C GLN A 361 -10.70 4.29 33.10
N ILE A 362 -9.79 5.03 32.43
CA ILE A 362 -9.63 4.99 30.96
C ILE A 362 -9.24 3.57 30.52
N ALA A 363 -8.35 2.89 31.24
CA ALA A 363 -7.95 1.51 30.92
C ALA A 363 -9.14 0.53 30.95
N ARG A 364 -10.05 0.69 31.92
CA ARG A 364 -11.29 -0.12 31.97
C ARG A 364 -12.20 0.17 30.77
N THR A 365 -12.39 1.44 30.47
CA THR A 365 -13.31 1.87 29.40
C THR A 365 -12.79 1.62 27.99
N THR A 366 -11.52 1.25 27.82
CA THR A 366 -10.89 0.98 26.52
C THR A 366 -10.69 -0.52 26.25
N ALA A 367 -11.65 -1.35 26.68
CA ALA A 367 -11.63 -2.78 26.39
C ALA A 367 -11.45 -3.04 24.88
N GLY A 368 -10.57 -3.99 24.53
CA GLY A 368 -10.27 -4.32 23.15
C GLY A 368 -9.32 -3.37 22.41
N PHE A 369 -8.91 -2.23 22.99
CA PHE A 369 -7.92 -1.32 22.39
C PHE A 369 -6.53 -1.96 22.41
N THR A 370 -5.79 -1.74 21.33
CA THR A 370 -4.37 -2.08 21.22
C THR A 370 -3.50 -0.96 21.76
N GLY A 371 -2.20 -1.22 21.90
CA GLY A 371 -1.25 -0.18 22.31
C GLY A 371 -1.24 1.03 21.38
N ALA A 372 -1.39 0.82 20.07
CA ALA A 372 -1.47 1.88 19.10
C ALA A 372 -2.77 2.70 19.21
N ASP A 373 -3.89 2.05 19.53
CA ASP A 373 -5.17 2.75 19.75
C ASP A 373 -5.10 3.63 20.99
N LEU A 374 -4.45 3.15 22.06
CA LEU A 374 -4.27 3.91 23.32
C LEU A 374 -3.31 5.10 23.14
N GLU A 375 -2.24 4.95 22.35
CA GLU A 375 -1.37 6.06 21.95
C GLU A 375 -2.16 7.12 21.18
N ASN A 376 -2.91 6.68 20.18
CA ASN A 376 -3.75 7.56 19.36
C ASN A 376 -4.82 8.25 20.19
N LEU A 377 -5.44 7.56 21.15
CA LEU A 377 -6.42 8.14 22.07
C LEU A 377 -5.86 9.34 22.82
N LEU A 378 -4.70 9.17 23.46
CA LEU A 378 -4.04 10.26 24.20
C LEU A 378 -3.55 11.38 23.27
N ASN A 379 -3.12 11.05 22.06
CA ASN A 379 -2.73 12.03 21.08
C ASN A 379 -3.91 12.88 20.59
N GLU A 380 -5.05 12.25 20.26
CA GLU A 380 -6.27 12.94 19.88
C GLU A 380 -6.83 13.82 21.01
N ALA A 381 -6.74 13.35 22.26
CA ALA A 381 -7.10 14.15 23.42
C ALA A 381 -6.20 15.39 23.58
N ALA A 382 -4.89 15.24 23.33
CA ALA A 382 -3.95 16.36 23.33
C ALA A 382 -4.26 17.39 22.24
N ILE A 383 -4.59 16.92 21.03
CA ILE A 383 -5.01 17.78 19.92
C ILE A 383 -6.29 18.55 20.29
N GLU A 384 -7.25 17.89 20.91
CA GLU A 384 -8.51 18.54 21.32
C GLU A 384 -8.29 19.59 22.42
N ALA A 385 -7.43 19.30 23.41
CA ALA A 385 -7.04 20.27 24.43
C ALA A 385 -6.35 21.51 23.81
N ALA A 386 -5.44 21.29 22.85
CA ALA A 386 -4.75 22.36 22.14
C ALA A 386 -5.74 23.21 21.31
N ARG A 387 -6.71 22.60 20.62
CA ARG A 387 -7.78 23.32 19.88
C ARG A 387 -8.63 24.20 20.76
N LYS A 388 -8.83 23.79 22.03
CA LYS A 388 -9.54 24.59 23.04
C LYS A 388 -8.64 25.62 23.74
N GLY A 389 -7.40 25.80 23.29
CA GLY A 389 -6.45 26.76 23.84
C GLY A 389 -5.92 26.39 25.25
N ARG A 390 -6.00 25.13 25.65
CA ARG A 390 -5.53 24.65 26.95
C ARG A 390 -4.13 24.03 26.85
N GLY A 391 -3.33 24.20 27.90
CA GLY A 391 -1.98 23.60 28.01
C GLY A 391 -1.95 22.21 28.65
N PHE A 392 -3.10 21.63 29.00
CA PHE A 392 -3.21 20.32 29.63
C PHE A 392 -4.48 19.60 29.18
N ILE A 393 -4.45 18.26 29.26
CA ILE A 393 -5.51 17.37 28.81
C ILE A 393 -6.44 17.08 30.00
N LEU A 394 -7.74 17.25 29.82
CA LEU A 394 -8.77 16.90 30.79
C LEU A 394 -9.38 15.54 30.50
N GLN A 395 -10.03 14.93 31.50
CA GLN A 395 -10.81 13.69 31.35
C GLN A 395 -11.88 13.82 30.25
N SER A 396 -12.51 14.99 30.12
CA SER A 396 -13.50 15.29 29.07
C SER A 396 -12.93 15.25 27.66
N ASP A 397 -11.65 15.59 27.46
CA ASP A 397 -10.99 15.53 26.16
C ASP A 397 -10.71 14.09 25.78
N ILE A 398 -10.31 13.26 26.73
CA ILE A 398 -10.08 11.82 26.54
C ILE A 398 -11.39 11.11 26.20
N LYS A 399 -12.49 11.46 26.89
CA LYS A 399 -13.83 10.95 26.59
C LYS A 399 -14.25 11.32 25.15
N GLY A 400 -14.01 12.55 24.73
CA GLY A 400 -14.28 12.98 23.34
C GLY A 400 -13.40 12.27 22.30
N ALA A 401 -12.12 12.11 22.62
CA ALA A 401 -11.18 11.37 21.77
C ALA A 401 -11.54 9.89 21.64
N PHE A 402 -12.03 9.26 22.72
CA PHE A 402 -12.47 7.86 22.71
C PHE A 402 -13.59 7.62 21.69
N ILE A 403 -14.59 8.50 21.65
CA ILE A 403 -15.67 8.43 20.65
C ILE A 403 -15.09 8.60 19.24
N LYS A 404 -14.19 9.58 19.07
CA LYS A 404 -13.58 9.87 17.78
C LYS A 404 -12.72 8.71 17.24
N VAL A 405 -11.96 8.04 18.10
CA VAL A 405 -11.12 6.89 17.75
C VAL A 405 -11.96 5.64 17.51
N GLY A 406 -12.99 5.38 18.33
CA GLY A 406 -13.82 4.18 18.24
C GLY A 406 -14.84 4.21 17.08
N ILE A 407 -15.48 5.36 16.86
CA ILE A 407 -16.62 5.48 15.93
C ILE A 407 -16.29 6.41 14.74
N GLY A 408 -15.26 7.25 14.88
CA GLY A 408 -14.89 8.26 13.91
C GLY A 408 -15.40 9.66 14.23
N ALA A 409 -14.91 10.66 13.50
CA ALA A 409 -15.27 12.06 13.74
C ALA A 409 -16.73 12.35 13.39
N GLU A 410 -17.42 13.07 14.26
CA GLU A 410 -18.80 13.56 14.04
C GLU A 410 -18.84 14.57 12.89
N LYS A 411 -19.80 14.42 11.97
CA LYS A 411 -20.04 15.31 10.83
C LYS A 411 -21.16 16.32 11.12
N LYS A 412 -20.88 17.32 11.93
CA LYS A 412 -21.86 18.36 12.31
C LYS A 412 -22.31 19.28 11.16
N SER A 413 -21.59 19.26 10.03
CA SER A 413 -21.93 20.09 8.85
C SER A 413 -22.93 19.44 7.90
N LYS A 414 -23.30 18.17 8.11
CA LYS A 414 -24.25 17.47 7.25
C LYS A 414 -25.67 17.92 7.59
N VAL A 415 -26.35 18.51 6.62
CA VAL A 415 -27.77 18.86 6.77
C VAL A 415 -28.60 17.59 6.62
N ILE A 416 -29.33 17.23 7.67
CA ILE A 416 -30.20 16.05 7.74
C ILE A 416 -31.62 16.55 7.81
N SER A 417 -32.54 15.91 7.09
CA SER A 417 -33.96 16.24 7.18
C SER A 417 -34.54 15.86 8.55
N GLU A 418 -35.54 16.59 9.02
CA GLU A 418 -36.24 16.29 10.27
C GLU A 418 -36.83 14.86 10.29
N LYS A 419 -37.26 14.38 9.11
CA LYS A 419 -37.72 12.99 8.97
C LYS A 419 -36.59 11.99 9.25
N GLU A 420 -35.41 12.20 8.67
CA GLU A 420 -34.26 11.31 8.86
C GLU A 420 -33.74 11.38 10.30
N LYS A 421 -33.68 12.58 10.91
CA LYS A 421 -33.34 12.74 12.33
C LYS A 421 -34.27 11.94 13.23
N LYS A 422 -35.59 12.01 12.96
CA LYS A 422 -36.59 11.25 13.71
C LYS A 422 -36.40 9.75 13.56
N ILE A 423 -36.17 9.25 12.33
CA ILE A 423 -35.90 7.84 12.11
C ILE A 423 -34.66 7.39 12.88
N THR A 424 -33.56 8.15 12.78
CA THR A 424 -32.31 7.84 13.48
C THR A 424 -32.50 7.85 15.00
N ALA A 425 -33.25 8.81 15.55
CA ALA A 425 -33.49 8.89 16.98
C ALA A 425 -34.22 7.64 17.51
N TYR A 426 -35.25 7.18 16.84
CA TYR A 426 -35.94 5.95 17.23
C TYR A 426 -35.08 4.69 17.02
N HIS A 427 -34.32 4.64 15.93
CA HIS A 427 -33.39 3.57 15.63
C HIS A 427 -32.36 3.37 16.76
N GLU A 428 -31.66 4.46 17.11
CA GLU A 428 -30.64 4.41 18.18
C GLU A 428 -31.26 4.16 19.55
N SER A 429 -32.46 4.68 19.82
CA SER A 429 -33.19 4.38 21.06
C SER A 429 -33.56 2.91 21.19
N GLY A 430 -33.91 2.24 20.06
CA GLY A 430 -34.18 0.80 20.03
C GLY A 430 -32.97 -0.05 20.42
N HIS A 431 -31.79 0.31 19.93
CA HIS A 431 -30.53 -0.33 20.35
C HIS A 431 -30.27 -0.09 21.85
N ALA A 432 -30.41 1.14 22.30
CA ALA A 432 -30.11 1.55 23.67
C ALA A 432 -30.98 0.79 24.71
N ILE A 433 -32.27 0.64 24.43
CA ILE A 433 -33.18 -0.10 25.33
C ILE A 433 -32.72 -1.54 25.46
N LEU A 434 -32.37 -2.22 24.38
CA LEU A 434 -31.91 -3.61 24.46
C LEU A 434 -30.58 -3.75 25.18
N PHE A 435 -29.63 -2.81 25.00
CA PHE A 435 -28.40 -2.79 25.77
C PHE A 435 -28.65 -2.60 27.28
N HIS A 436 -29.68 -1.87 27.68
CA HIS A 436 -29.98 -1.63 29.08
C HIS A 436 -30.75 -2.78 29.76
N VAL A 437 -31.71 -3.37 29.03
CA VAL A 437 -32.63 -4.36 29.60
C VAL A 437 -32.04 -5.76 29.59
N LEU A 438 -31.20 -6.10 28.63
CA LEU A 438 -30.61 -7.43 28.52
C LEU A 438 -29.47 -7.60 29.55
N PRO A 439 -29.48 -8.67 30.37
CA PRO A 439 -28.61 -8.78 31.56
C PRO A 439 -27.13 -8.98 31.24
N ASP A 440 -26.78 -9.59 30.07
CA ASP A 440 -25.40 -9.89 29.71
C ASP A 440 -24.81 -8.83 28.75
N MET A 441 -25.53 -7.73 28.57
CA MET A 441 -25.08 -6.65 27.68
C MET A 441 -24.35 -5.55 28.44
N ASP A 442 -23.36 -4.96 27.80
CA ASP A 442 -22.62 -3.83 28.34
C ASP A 442 -23.54 -2.59 28.47
N PRO A 443 -23.41 -1.80 29.55
CA PRO A 443 -24.23 -0.60 29.72
C PRO A 443 -23.97 0.46 28.64
N VAL A 444 -25.00 1.18 28.27
CA VAL A 444 -24.93 2.27 27.32
C VAL A 444 -24.05 3.39 27.87
N TYR A 445 -23.05 3.80 27.10
CA TYR A 445 -22.20 4.94 27.43
C TYR A 445 -22.74 6.25 26.84
N THR A 446 -23.13 6.23 25.56
CA THR A 446 -23.67 7.40 24.87
C THR A 446 -24.49 6.98 23.65
N ILE A 447 -25.53 7.75 23.38
CA ILE A 447 -26.38 7.62 22.19
C ILE A 447 -26.28 8.94 21.43
N SER A 448 -26.16 8.91 20.11
CA SER A 448 -26.06 10.11 19.28
C SER A 448 -26.72 9.93 17.93
N ILE A 449 -27.39 10.98 17.48
CA ILE A 449 -27.98 11.07 16.12
C ILE A 449 -27.13 11.92 15.19
N ILE A 450 -25.92 12.28 15.60
CA ILE A 450 -24.97 13.01 14.77
C ILE A 450 -24.24 12.01 13.86
N PRO A 451 -24.27 12.18 12.53
CA PRO A 451 -23.59 11.27 11.60
C PRO A 451 -22.09 11.24 11.82
N THR A 452 -21.50 10.06 11.58
CA THR A 452 -20.05 9.88 11.68
C THR A 452 -19.36 9.83 10.32
N GLY A 453 -18.04 9.97 10.35
CA GLY A 453 -17.18 9.89 9.16
C GLY A 453 -17.23 8.54 8.46
N MET A 454 -17.58 7.47 9.18
CA MET A 454 -17.65 6.09 8.66
C MET A 454 -19.00 5.74 8.00
N GLY A 455 -19.92 6.71 7.88
CA GLY A 455 -21.17 6.55 7.13
C GLY A 455 -22.38 6.19 7.97
N ALA A 456 -22.26 6.05 9.30
CA ALA A 456 -23.39 5.86 10.19
C ALA A 456 -24.19 7.16 10.34
N ALA A 457 -25.54 7.05 10.39
CA ALA A 457 -26.44 8.18 10.59
C ALA A 457 -26.50 8.61 12.04
N GLY A 458 -26.33 7.70 12.97
CA GLY A 458 -26.20 7.83 14.41
C GLY A 458 -25.35 6.72 14.96
N TYR A 459 -25.28 6.62 16.29
CA TYR A 459 -24.62 5.50 16.97
C TYR A 459 -25.08 5.36 18.40
N THR A 460 -25.19 4.11 18.85
CA THR A 460 -25.34 3.72 20.25
C THR A 460 -24.08 2.99 20.66
N MET A 461 -23.38 3.52 21.66
CA MET A 461 -22.09 3.00 22.11
C MET A 461 -22.23 2.40 23.50
N PRO A 462 -22.14 1.07 23.63
CA PRO A 462 -21.98 0.42 24.92
C PRO A 462 -20.53 0.56 25.40
N LEU A 463 -20.32 0.41 26.70
CA LEU A 463 -19.01 0.46 27.32
C LEU A 463 -18.81 -0.80 28.19
N PRO A 464 -17.88 -1.71 27.78
CA PRO A 464 -17.60 -2.90 28.59
C PRO A 464 -17.05 -2.53 29.97
N ASP A 465 -17.60 -3.12 31.00
CA ASP A 465 -17.09 -2.96 32.35
C ASP A 465 -15.91 -3.91 32.65
N ASN A 466 -15.83 -5.05 31.94
CA ASN A 466 -14.80 -6.07 32.14
C ASN A 466 -14.34 -6.67 30.80
N ASP A 467 -13.15 -7.26 30.81
CA ASP A 467 -12.65 -8.07 29.67
C ASP A 467 -13.17 -9.51 29.85
N GLU A 468 -14.09 -9.96 29.02
CA GLU A 468 -14.62 -11.31 29.08
C GLU A 468 -13.80 -12.27 28.19
N MET A 469 -13.49 -13.44 28.78
CA MET A 469 -12.73 -14.48 28.07
C MET A 469 -13.63 -15.40 27.22
N PHE A 470 -14.88 -15.63 27.64
CA PHE A 470 -15.81 -16.56 26.99
C PHE A 470 -17.17 -15.92 26.74
N ASN A 471 -17.73 -16.17 25.58
CA ASN A 471 -19.11 -15.82 25.26
C ASN A 471 -20.01 -17.03 25.46
N THR A 472 -21.01 -16.89 26.29
CA THR A 472 -22.03 -17.93 26.49
C THR A 472 -23.05 -17.96 25.36
N LYS A 473 -23.79 -19.08 25.15
CA LYS A 473 -24.89 -19.14 24.18
C LYS A 473 -25.93 -18.04 24.47
N GLY A 474 -26.25 -17.78 25.77
CA GLY A 474 -27.18 -16.72 26.14
C GLY A 474 -26.71 -15.34 25.73
N LYS A 475 -25.45 -14.99 26.01
CA LYS A 475 -24.85 -13.71 25.58
C LYS A 475 -24.85 -13.56 24.05
N MET A 476 -24.47 -14.60 23.32
CA MET A 476 -24.49 -14.55 21.84
C MET A 476 -25.89 -14.32 21.26
N LEU A 477 -26.95 -14.87 21.90
CA LEU A 477 -28.32 -14.55 21.50
C LEU A 477 -28.66 -13.07 21.78
N GLN A 478 -28.22 -12.52 22.91
CA GLN A 478 -28.38 -11.10 23.22
C GLN A 478 -27.57 -10.21 22.28
N ASP A 479 -26.37 -10.65 21.86
CA ASP A 479 -25.55 -10.00 20.81
C ASP A 479 -26.23 -10.00 19.43
N ILE A 480 -27.19 -10.91 19.20
CA ILE A 480 -28.05 -10.89 18.00
C ILE A 480 -29.23 -9.94 18.19
N MET A 481 -29.82 -9.89 19.39
CA MET A 481 -30.97 -9.04 19.67
C MET A 481 -30.64 -7.55 19.58
N THR A 482 -29.52 -7.13 20.17
CA THR A 482 -29.14 -5.71 20.25
C THR A 482 -29.00 -5.05 18.87
N PRO A 483 -28.32 -5.61 17.84
CA PRO A 483 -28.30 -5.03 16.50
C PRO A 483 -29.68 -4.98 15.82
N LEU A 484 -30.61 -5.87 16.18
CA LEU A 484 -31.97 -5.85 15.61
C LEU A 484 -32.85 -4.73 16.17
N GLY A 485 -32.47 -4.14 17.34
CA GLY A 485 -33.24 -3.15 18.05
C GLY A 485 -33.64 -1.93 17.24
N GLY A 486 -32.70 -1.35 16.49
CA GLY A 486 -32.97 -0.19 15.64
C GLY A 486 -34.00 -0.48 14.56
N ARG A 487 -33.87 -1.62 13.87
CA ARG A 487 -34.83 -2.09 12.88
C ARG A 487 -36.22 -2.31 13.44
N ILE A 488 -36.32 -2.90 14.61
CA ILE A 488 -37.57 -3.19 15.30
C ILE A 488 -38.24 -1.89 15.73
N ALA A 489 -37.49 -0.90 16.22
CA ALA A 489 -38.02 0.41 16.57
C ALA A 489 -38.58 1.14 15.32
N GLU A 490 -37.91 1.07 14.17
CA GLU A 490 -38.45 1.60 12.90
C GLU A 490 -39.78 0.92 12.55
N GLU A 491 -39.85 -0.41 12.61
CA GLU A 491 -41.05 -1.19 12.28
C GLU A 491 -42.25 -0.82 13.18
N ILE A 492 -42.03 -0.71 14.49
CA ILE A 492 -43.08 -0.38 15.47
C ILE A 492 -43.62 1.05 15.26
N ILE A 493 -42.73 2.01 15.09
CA ILE A 493 -43.10 3.44 15.10
C ILE A 493 -43.56 3.94 13.74
N PHE A 494 -42.92 3.50 12.65
CA PHE A 494 -43.20 4.01 11.31
C PHE A 494 -44.00 3.04 10.43
N GLY A 495 -44.18 1.78 10.86
CA GLY A 495 -44.76 0.73 10.03
C GLY A 495 -43.99 0.48 8.73
N ASP A 496 -42.75 0.95 8.65
CA ASP A 496 -41.86 0.86 7.51
C ASP A 496 -40.42 0.65 8.00
N ILE A 497 -39.52 0.35 7.08
CA ILE A 497 -38.15 -0.06 7.37
C ILE A 497 -37.18 0.62 6.43
N THR A 498 -35.99 0.97 6.92
CA THR A 498 -34.99 1.66 6.13
C THR A 498 -33.78 0.78 5.81
N THR A 499 -32.93 1.24 4.90
CA THR A 499 -31.64 0.61 4.59
C THR A 499 -30.59 0.86 5.67
N GLY A 500 -30.88 1.71 6.67
CA GLY A 500 -29.96 2.07 7.75
C GLY A 500 -29.50 0.85 8.56
N ALA A 501 -30.40 -0.08 8.83
CA ALA A 501 -30.13 -1.31 9.57
C ALA A 501 -29.31 -2.38 8.82
N SER A 502 -28.80 -2.10 7.61
CA SER A 502 -28.09 -3.12 6.79
C SER A 502 -26.85 -3.70 7.47
N ASN A 503 -26.09 -2.89 8.19
CA ASN A 503 -24.91 -3.35 8.90
C ASN A 503 -25.27 -4.16 10.15
N ASP A 504 -26.35 -3.79 10.83
CA ASP A 504 -26.84 -4.47 12.03
C ASP A 504 -27.36 -5.86 11.70
N ILE A 505 -28.11 -6.00 10.61
CA ILE A 505 -28.56 -7.28 10.08
C ILE A 505 -27.36 -8.15 9.69
N LYS A 506 -26.32 -7.57 9.08
CA LYS A 506 -25.10 -8.30 8.74
C LYS A 506 -24.38 -8.83 9.98
N ARG A 507 -24.26 -8.03 11.03
CA ARG A 507 -23.66 -8.42 12.31
C ARG A 507 -24.46 -9.54 12.97
N ALA A 508 -25.77 -9.38 13.13
CA ALA A 508 -26.67 -10.39 13.68
C ALA A 508 -26.56 -11.72 12.94
N THR A 509 -26.55 -11.66 11.58
CA THR A 509 -26.41 -12.87 10.75
C THR A 509 -25.06 -13.53 10.92
N ALA A 510 -23.96 -12.77 11.00
CA ALA A 510 -22.62 -13.31 11.21
C ALA A 510 -22.50 -14.01 12.57
N THR A 511 -23.06 -13.43 13.64
CA THR A 511 -23.10 -14.03 14.98
C THR A 511 -23.90 -15.33 14.99
N ALA A 512 -25.10 -15.34 14.41
CA ALA A 512 -25.93 -16.53 14.31
C ALA A 512 -25.24 -17.64 13.48
N ARG A 513 -24.58 -17.28 12.39
CA ARG A 513 -23.80 -18.22 11.59
C ARG A 513 -22.64 -18.82 12.39
N SER A 514 -21.91 -18.01 13.15
CA SER A 514 -20.81 -18.49 14.01
C SER A 514 -21.32 -19.45 15.09
N MET A 515 -22.49 -19.18 15.72
CA MET A 515 -23.10 -20.07 16.68
C MET A 515 -23.38 -21.47 16.10
N VAL A 516 -23.92 -21.49 14.87
CA VAL A 516 -24.33 -22.75 14.21
C VAL A 516 -23.13 -23.48 13.62
N MET A 517 -22.27 -22.79 12.88
CA MET A 517 -21.21 -23.42 12.10
C MET A 517 -19.91 -23.62 12.85
N LYS A 518 -19.54 -22.69 13.73
CA LYS A 518 -18.23 -22.68 14.40
C LYS A 518 -18.29 -23.25 15.81
N TYR A 519 -19.31 -22.89 16.59
CA TYR A 519 -19.37 -23.23 18.01
C TYR A 519 -20.30 -24.41 18.33
N GLY A 520 -21.01 -24.99 17.33
CA GLY A 520 -21.90 -26.12 17.54
C GLY A 520 -23.02 -25.83 18.54
N MET A 521 -23.53 -24.58 18.59
CA MET A 521 -24.55 -24.12 19.54
C MET A 521 -25.99 -24.36 19.06
N SER A 522 -26.18 -25.16 18.01
CA SER A 522 -27.50 -25.54 17.51
C SER A 522 -27.93 -26.89 18.08
N ASP A 523 -29.12 -26.94 18.64
CA ASP A 523 -29.69 -28.19 19.19
C ASP A 523 -30.10 -29.16 18.05
N LYS A 524 -30.42 -28.62 16.83
CA LYS A 524 -30.79 -29.39 15.66
C LYS A 524 -29.60 -30.03 14.94
N LEU A 525 -28.50 -29.30 14.84
CA LEU A 525 -27.29 -29.72 14.13
C LEU A 525 -26.25 -30.39 15.03
N GLY A 526 -26.39 -30.26 16.36
CA GLY A 526 -25.52 -30.87 17.35
C GLY A 526 -24.13 -30.21 17.49
N LEU A 527 -23.24 -30.92 18.17
CA LEU A 527 -21.88 -30.45 18.49
C LEU A 527 -20.92 -30.72 17.32
N ILE A 528 -21.21 -30.15 16.17
CA ILE A 528 -20.39 -30.32 14.95
C ILE A 528 -19.93 -28.95 14.48
N CYS A 529 -18.65 -28.84 14.14
CA CYS A 529 -18.09 -27.68 13.45
C CYS A 529 -18.19 -27.89 11.94
N TYR A 530 -19.00 -27.07 11.28
CA TYR A 530 -19.19 -27.08 9.82
C TYR A 530 -18.38 -26.00 9.10
N GLY A 531 -17.75 -25.08 9.85
CA GLY A 531 -16.87 -24.04 9.31
C GLY A 531 -15.49 -24.61 9.08
N ASP A 532 -14.95 -24.44 7.88
CA ASP A 532 -13.52 -24.49 7.70
C ASP A 532 -12.92 -23.27 8.42
N ASP A 533 -11.72 -23.39 9.01
CA ASP A 533 -11.01 -22.30 9.70
C ASP A 533 -10.58 -21.14 8.76
N ASP A 534 -11.05 -21.17 7.53
CA ASP A 534 -10.76 -20.19 6.48
C ASP A 534 -11.81 -19.05 6.44
N ASP A 535 -11.67 -18.09 7.34
CA ASP A 535 -12.24 -16.73 7.17
C ASP A 535 -11.57 -15.94 6.02
N GLU A 536 -10.93 -16.64 5.07
CA GLU A 536 -10.23 -16.04 3.94
C GLU A 536 -11.16 -15.79 2.75
N VAL A 537 -11.60 -14.55 2.63
CA VAL A 537 -12.13 -14.00 1.37
C VAL A 537 -10.99 -13.89 0.37
N PHE A 538 -10.76 -14.94 -0.43
CA PHE A 538 -9.84 -14.92 -1.56
C PHE A 538 -10.60 -14.99 -2.88
N ILE A 539 -10.52 -13.92 -3.67
CA ILE A 539 -11.13 -13.74 -5.01
C ILE A 539 -10.72 -14.85 -6.03
N GLY A 540 -9.78 -15.72 -5.70
CA GLY A 540 -9.34 -16.82 -6.57
C GLY A 540 -9.74 -18.21 -6.12
N ARG A 541 -10.27 -18.40 -4.90
CA ARG A 541 -10.64 -19.69 -4.32
C ARG A 541 -12.13 -20.03 -4.47
N ASP A 542 -12.96 -19.02 -4.76
CA ASP A 542 -14.42 -19.19 -4.94
C ASP A 542 -14.82 -20.15 -6.09
N LEU A 543 -13.87 -20.53 -6.95
CA LEU A 543 -14.10 -21.50 -8.02
C LEU A 543 -13.89 -22.96 -7.61
N ALA A 544 -13.42 -23.26 -6.39
CA ALA A 544 -13.05 -24.60 -5.95
C ALA A 544 -13.45 -24.96 -4.51
N HIS A 545 -14.26 -24.14 -3.81
CA HIS A 545 -14.80 -24.55 -2.51
C HIS A 545 -15.83 -25.64 -2.68
N THR A 546 -15.38 -26.87 -2.63
CA THR A 546 -16.25 -28.01 -2.30
C THR A 546 -16.59 -27.87 -0.81
N ARG A 547 -17.87 -27.53 -0.53
CA ARG A 547 -18.41 -27.56 0.84
C ARG A 547 -18.10 -28.92 1.44
N SER A 548 -17.61 -28.95 2.68
CA SER A 548 -17.29 -30.18 3.42
C SER A 548 -18.53 -30.95 3.90
N TYR A 549 -19.75 -30.43 3.59
CA TYR A 549 -21.03 -30.99 4.01
C TYR A 549 -22.05 -31.03 2.86
N SER A 550 -23.07 -31.92 2.99
CA SER A 550 -24.09 -32.15 1.97
C SER A 550 -25.06 -30.95 1.83
N GLU A 551 -25.78 -30.89 0.70
CA GLU A 551 -26.83 -29.87 0.46
C GLU A 551 -27.95 -29.92 1.51
N ASP A 552 -28.27 -31.10 2.07
CA ASP A 552 -29.27 -31.24 3.12
C ASP A 552 -28.79 -30.59 4.42
N VAL A 553 -27.51 -30.73 4.75
CA VAL A 553 -26.88 -30.04 5.89
C VAL A 553 -26.85 -28.54 5.65
N ALA A 554 -26.49 -28.08 4.46
CA ALA A 554 -26.51 -26.66 4.10
C ALA A 554 -27.91 -26.05 4.32
N LYS A 555 -28.94 -26.71 3.83
CA LYS A 555 -30.33 -26.32 4.05
C LYS A 555 -30.67 -26.24 5.53
N SER A 556 -30.24 -27.24 6.31
CA SER A 556 -30.47 -27.26 7.75
C SER A 556 -29.75 -26.15 8.51
N ILE A 557 -28.54 -25.77 8.06
CA ILE A 557 -27.79 -24.61 8.58
C ILE A 557 -28.57 -23.31 8.30
N ASP A 558 -29.03 -23.11 7.07
CA ASP A 558 -29.78 -21.90 6.70
C ASP A 558 -31.13 -21.80 7.45
N GLU A 559 -31.82 -22.92 7.65
CA GLU A 559 -33.06 -23.00 8.44
C GLU A 559 -32.80 -22.62 9.90
N GLU A 560 -31.71 -23.12 10.48
CA GLU A 560 -31.37 -22.89 11.87
C GLU A 560 -30.93 -21.43 12.12
N ILE A 561 -30.11 -20.86 11.22
CA ILE A 561 -29.73 -19.43 11.28
C ILE A 561 -31.01 -18.57 11.23
N ARG A 562 -31.92 -18.86 10.30
CA ARG A 562 -33.18 -18.12 10.18
C ARG A 562 -34.02 -18.25 11.44
N ARG A 563 -34.14 -19.46 12.03
CA ARG A 563 -34.87 -19.70 13.28
C ARG A 563 -34.31 -18.84 14.42
N ILE A 564 -32.97 -18.89 14.63
CA ILE A 564 -32.30 -18.11 15.69
C ILE A 564 -32.58 -16.62 15.54
N ILE A 565 -32.41 -16.07 14.33
CA ILE A 565 -32.64 -14.65 14.08
C ILE A 565 -34.11 -14.27 14.31
N SER A 566 -35.07 -15.11 13.87
CA SER A 566 -36.50 -14.83 14.07
C SER A 566 -36.89 -14.88 15.55
N GLU A 567 -36.40 -15.85 16.30
CA GLU A 567 -36.65 -15.93 17.75
C GLU A 567 -36.06 -14.76 18.51
N CYS A 568 -34.83 -14.34 18.15
CA CYS A 568 -34.19 -13.15 18.72
C CYS A 568 -34.98 -11.87 18.37
N HIS A 569 -35.45 -11.75 17.13
CA HIS A 569 -36.27 -10.63 16.68
C HIS A 569 -37.56 -10.52 17.49
N ASP A 570 -38.30 -11.65 17.66
CA ASP A 570 -39.59 -11.65 18.36
C ASP A 570 -39.40 -11.32 19.86
N GLN A 571 -38.33 -11.83 20.49
CA GLN A 571 -37.99 -11.51 21.86
C GLN A 571 -37.60 -10.02 22.01
N ALA A 572 -36.75 -9.52 21.15
CA ALA A 572 -36.35 -8.11 21.13
C ALA A 572 -37.55 -7.17 20.90
N LYS A 573 -38.45 -7.54 19.99
CA LYS A 573 -39.70 -6.80 19.72
C LYS A 573 -40.59 -6.72 20.94
N LYS A 574 -40.72 -7.83 21.67
CA LYS A 574 -41.48 -7.84 22.92
C LYS A 574 -40.89 -6.90 23.97
N ILE A 575 -39.56 -6.93 24.16
CA ILE A 575 -38.87 -6.05 25.10
C ILE A 575 -39.08 -4.57 24.74
N ILE A 576 -38.95 -4.21 23.47
CA ILE A 576 -39.11 -2.82 23.00
C ILE A 576 -40.57 -2.36 23.19
N LEU A 577 -41.57 -3.20 22.94
CA LEU A 577 -42.99 -2.90 23.19
C LEU A 577 -43.30 -2.74 24.70
N GLU A 578 -42.67 -3.52 25.58
CA GLU A 578 -42.79 -3.35 27.01
C GLU A 578 -42.21 -2.03 27.52
N HIS A 579 -41.28 -1.42 26.77
CA HIS A 579 -40.63 -0.15 27.08
C HIS A 579 -40.90 0.95 26.02
N GLU A 580 -42.09 0.95 25.41
CA GLU A 580 -42.44 1.90 24.33
C GLU A 580 -42.47 3.35 24.86
N ASP A 581 -42.83 3.57 26.11
CA ASP A 581 -42.79 4.88 26.75
C ASP A 581 -41.34 5.42 26.86
N VAL A 582 -40.38 4.56 27.21
CA VAL A 582 -38.94 4.90 27.27
C VAL A 582 -38.42 5.17 25.85
N LEU A 583 -38.86 4.39 24.85
CA LEU A 583 -38.50 4.60 23.43
C LEU A 583 -38.88 6.00 22.98
N HIS A 584 -40.10 6.46 23.26
CA HIS A 584 -40.57 7.79 22.94
C HIS A 584 -39.84 8.90 23.71
N LYS A 585 -39.59 8.72 25.00
CA LYS A 585 -38.85 9.70 25.81
C LYS A 585 -37.39 9.82 25.33
N CYS A 586 -36.71 8.71 25.07
CA CYS A 586 -35.33 8.68 24.59
C CYS A 586 -35.22 9.36 23.21
N ALA A 587 -36.09 9.00 22.27
CA ALA A 587 -36.10 9.60 20.94
C ALA A 587 -36.37 11.12 21.00
N SER A 588 -37.29 11.57 21.87
CA SER A 588 -37.56 12.98 22.06
C SER A 588 -36.35 13.74 22.62
N LEU A 589 -35.66 13.15 23.60
CA LEU A 589 -34.45 13.72 24.21
C LEU A 589 -33.29 13.80 23.17
N LEU A 590 -33.17 12.78 22.31
CA LEU A 590 -32.20 12.79 21.21
C LEU A 590 -32.50 13.84 20.17
N LEU A 591 -33.77 14.10 19.86
CA LEU A 591 -34.16 15.16 18.93
C LEU A 591 -33.86 16.54 19.48
N GLU A 592 -33.95 16.73 20.81
CA GLU A 592 -33.66 18.00 21.49
C GLU A 592 -32.15 18.22 21.63
N LYS A 593 -31.41 17.22 22.15
CA LYS A 593 -29.98 17.36 22.55
C LYS A 593 -28.99 16.83 21.51
N GLU A 594 -29.45 16.10 20.50
CA GLU A 594 -28.66 15.37 19.49
C GLU A 594 -27.73 14.29 20.10
N LYS A 595 -27.47 14.32 21.39
CA LYS A 595 -26.62 13.38 22.12
C LYS A 595 -27.10 13.20 23.56
N VAL A 596 -27.20 11.95 24.01
CA VAL A 596 -27.63 11.55 25.36
C VAL A 596 -26.55 10.69 25.99
N HIS A 597 -26.21 10.98 27.24
CA HIS A 597 -25.24 10.22 28.01
C HIS A 597 -25.92 9.22 28.94
N ARG A 598 -25.12 8.27 29.48
CA ARG A 598 -25.57 7.17 30.32
C ARG A 598 -26.55 7.63 31.42
N ASP A 599 -26.16 8.61 32.23
CA ASP A 599 -26.93 9.07 33.38
C ASP A 599 -28.34 9.60 32.98
N GLU A 600 -28.40 10.33 31.83
CA GLU A 600 -29.65 10.86 31.29
C GLU A 600 -30.53 9.75 30.71
N PHE A 601 -29.94 8.73 30.12
CA PHE A 601 -30.66 7.60 29.55
C PHE A 601 -31.21 6.68 30.64
N GLU A 602 -30.40 6.32 31.66
CA GLU A 602 -30.83 5.48 32.78
C GLU A 602 -31.95 6.13 33.60
N ALA A 603 -31.94 7.46 33.71
CA ALA A 603 -33.01 8.20 34.37
C ALA A 603 -34.38 8.05 33.70
N LEU A 604 -34.45 7.66 32.42
CA LEU A 604 -35.72 7.42 31.74
C LEU A 604 -36.45 6.15 32.19
N PHE A 605 -35.75 5.21 32.82
CA PHE A 605 -36.34 3.98 33.39
C PHE A 605 -36.78 4.13 34.83
N THR A 606 -36.29 5.15 35.54
CA THR A 606 -36.75 5.49 36.89
C THR A 606 -38.02 6.31 36.74
N THR A 607 -39.18 5.67 36.73
CA THR A 607 -40.45 6.35 36.97
C THR A 607 -40.50 6.69 38.48
N GLU A 608 -40.32 7.98 38.83
CA GLU A 608 -40.89 8.48 40.08
C GLU A 608 -42.41 8.32 39.93
N ASP A 609 -42.98 7.35 40.64
CA ASP A 609 -44.41 7.33 40.92
C ASP A 609 -44.75 8.57 41.77
N PRO A 610 -45.53 9.55 41.27
CA PRO A 610 -45.85 10.75 42.05
C PRO A 610 -46.93 10.51 43.15
N GLU A 611 -47.23 9.26 43.54
CA GLU A 611 -48.35 8.95 44.45
C GLU A 611 -47.96 8.44 45.84
N THR A 612 -46.70 8.58 46.30
CA THR A 612 -46.35 8.16 47.68
C THR A 612 -46.03 9.30 48.67
N GLU A 613 -46.33 10.56 48.34
CA GLU A 613 -46.21 11.71 49.30
C GLU A 613 -47.51 12.19 49.90
N ASN A 614 -48.56 11.40 49.98
CA ASN A 614 -49.79 11.84 50.69
C ASN A 614 -50.41 10.69 51.51
N ASN A 615 -49.70 10.16 52.53
CA ASN A 615 -50.36 9.53 53.69
C ASN A 615 -49.37 9.36 54.84
N SER A 616 -49.08 10.45 55.55
CA SER A 616 -48.71 10.43 56.99
C SER A 616 -49.06 11.77 57.59
N ILE A 617 -50.33 11.82 58.03
CA ILE A 617 -50.76 12.70 59.11
C ILE A 617 -51.22 11.78 60.24
#